data_a6f656080de761c5342110be6c23563d
#
_entry.id   a6f656080de761c5342110be6c23563d
#
_cell.length_a   1.000
_cell.length_b   1.000
_cell.length_c   1.000
_cell.angle_alpha   90.00
_cell.angle_beta   90.00
_cell.angle_gamma   90.00
#
_symmetry.space_group_name_H-M   'P 1'
#
loop_
_entity.id
_entity.type
_entity.pdbx_description
1 polymer ?
#
loop_
_entity_poly.entity_id
_entity_poly.type
_entity_poly.pdbx_seq_one_letter_code
_entity_poly.pdbx_strand_id
1 'polypeptide(L)'
;LPVIGDVLKKLKETNNGFPTYQIDHVVYFKYGYLLFITKEHVPDAYDIFKRFAKVFEQTYTRFLDLQKAEAQAKEAQIEASLERIRSRSMAMQKSSELLEAGELLWNEITKLGIDSFTSGYVLMDDKENIGWNYTPNPSTGKILEQAIGIPHKQTPPMRKILASWKKQEPLCVVELTRKQTISHQTFVAEKGINFPFSAKELVGISPQEIVIHSFNFKQGYLMI
;
A
#
# COMPACT_ATOMS: atom_id res chain seq x y z
N LEU A 1 -22.17 6.44 15.84
CA LEU A 1 -22.39 5.12 15.26
C LEU A 1 -23.80 5.12 14.64
N PRO A 2 -23.94 5.19 13.31
CA PRO A 2 -25.25 5.36 12.65
C PRO A 2 -26.20 4.19 12.92
N VAL A 3 -25.71 2.97 13.12
CA VAL A 3 -26.51 1.76 13.30
C VAL A 3 -27.32 1.76 14.61
N ILE A 4 -26.80 2.33 15.70
CA ILE A 4 -27.50 2.38 16.99
C ILE A 4 -28.68 3.34 16.96
N GLY A 5 -28.56 4.47 16.25
CA GLY A 5 -29.63 5.45 16.11
C GLY A 5 -30.87 4.89 15.43
N ASP A 6 -30.70 4.07 14.40
CA ASP A 6 -31.83 3.45 13.67
C ASP A 6 -32.48 2.33 14.48
N VAL A 7 -31.70 1.57 15.25
CA VAL A 7 -32.24 0.56 16.18
C VAL A 7 -33.06 1.22 17.30
N LEU A 8 -32.57 2.31 17.88
CA LEU A 8 -33.29 3.06 18.90
C LEU A 8 -34.56 3.72 18.37
N LYS A 9 -34.59 4.21 17.13
CA LYS A 9 -35.79 4.70 16.47
C LYS A 9 -36.85 3.60 16.29
N LYS A 10 -36.43 2.45 15.77
CA LYS A 10 -37.33 1.28 15.62
C LYS A 10 -37.89 0.78 16.96
N LEU A 11 -37.06 0.79 18.02
CA LEU A 11 -37.54 0.44 19.39
C LEU A 11 -38.56 1.44 19.93
N LYS A 12 -38.44 2.72 19.57
CA LYS A 12 -39.39 3.76 19.96
C LYS A 12 -40.73 3.65 19.21
N GLU A 13 -40.71 3.16 17.96
CA GLU A 13 -41.86 2.98 17.10
C GLU A 13 -42.64 1.68 17.37
N THR A 14 -41.98 0.67 17.94
CA THR A 14 -42.66 -0.54 18.41
C THR A 14 -43.39 -0.24 19.72
N ASN A 15 -44.66 -0.65 19.81
CA ASN A 15 -45.65 -0.35 20.84
C ASN A 15 -45.25 -0.62 22.32
N ASN A 16 -44.04 -1.07 22.59
CA ASN A 16 -43.52 -1.35 23.93
C ASN A 16 -42.68 -0.23 24.55
N GLY A 17 -42.40 0.88 23.83
CA GLY A 17 -41.61 1.99 24.34
C GLY A 17 -40.26 1.58 24.92
N PHE A 18 -39.50 2.54 25.46
CA PHE A 18 -38.36 2.21 26.29
C PHE A 18 -38.86 1.71 27.65
N PRO A 19 -38.24 0.67 28.22
CA PRO A 19 -38.57 0.23 29.57
C PRO A 19 -38.34 1.39 30.55
N THR A 20 -39.28 1.61 31.48
CA THR A 20 -39.19 2.64 32.52
C THR A 20 -38.18 2.23 33.64
N TYR A 21 -37.76 0.98 33.63
CA TYR A 21 -36.82 0.39 34.60
C TYR A 21 -36.00 -0.69 33.91
N GLN A 22 -34.71 -0.73 34.19
CA GLN A 22 -33.79 -1.79 33.76
C GLN A 22 -32.76 -2.04 34.85
N ILE A 23 -32.19 -3.24 34.84
CA ILE A 23 -31.07 -3.63 35.68
C ILE A 23 -29.89 -3.96 34.80
N ASP A 24 -28.79 -3.28 35.02
CA ASP A 24 -27.54 -3.49 34.33
C ASP A 24 -26.65 -4.43 35.12
N HIS A 25 -26.37 -5.61 34.56
CA HIS A 25 -25.44 -6.59 35.11
C HIS A 25 -24.11 -6.47 34.39
N VAL A 26 -23.08 -6.03 35.12
CA VAL A 26 -21.73 -5.83 34.57
C VAL A 26 -20.84 -6.98 35.04
N VAL A 27 -20.26 -7.70 34.11
CA VAL A 27 -19.30 -8.79 34.38
C VAL A 27 -17.99 -8.47 33.73
N TYR A 28 -16.98 -8.22 34.56
CA TYR A 28 -15.65 -7.82 34.09
C TYR A 28 -14.85 -9.02 33.60
N PHE A 29 -14.02 -8.73 32.57
CA PHE A 29 -12.96 -9.59 32.08
C PHE A 29 -11.70 -8.76 31.81
N LYS A 30 -10.59 -9.39 31.48
CA LYS A 30 -9.27 -8.73 31.35
C LYS A 30 -9.25 -7.45 30.51
N TYR A 31 -10.06 -7.36 29.46
CA TYR A 31 -10.02 -6.27 28.48
C TYR A 31 -11.24 -5.33 28.55
N GLY A 32 -12.16 -5.57 29.49
CA GLY A 32 -13.37 -4.77 29.62
C GLY A 32 -14.44 -5.47 30.43
N TYR A 33 -15.69 -5.33 29.99
CA TYR A 33 -16.81 -5.96 30.65
C TYR A 33 -17.91 -6.33 29.65
N LEU A 34 -18.72 -7.32 30.00
CA LEU A 34 -19.99 -7.61 29.35
C LEU A 34 -21.11 -6.95 30.13
N LEU A 35 -22.04 -6.36 29.42
CA LEU A 35 -23.25 -5.75 29.95
C LEU A 35 -24.46 -6.60 29.57
N PHE A 36 -25.19 -7.07 30.55
CA PHE A 36 -26.47 -7.76 30.39
C PHE A 36 -27.56 -6.88 30.96
N ILE A 37 -28.58 -6.58 30.20
CA ILE A 37 -29.68 -5.70 30.63
C ILE A 37 -30.94 -6.55 30.80
N THR A 38 -31.54 -6.51 31.99
CA THR A 38 -32.77 -7.24 32.30
C THR A 38 -33.86 -6.29 32.82
N LYS A 39 -35.12 -6.74 32.80
CA LYS A 39 -36.26 -5.99 33.34
C LYS A 39 -36.52 -6.30 34.79
N GLU A 40 -35.94 -7.39 35.34
CA GLU A 40 -36.12 -7.88 36.69
C GLU A 40 -34.83 -8.48 37.21
N HIS A 41 -34.72 -8.69 38.51
CA HIS A 41 -33.61 -9.37 39.14
C HIS A 41 -33.55 -10.85 38.73
N VAL A 42 -32.37 -11.28 38.25
CA VAL A 42 -32.14 -12.65 37.75
C VAL A 42 -30.91 -13.29 38.48
N PRO A 43 -30.95 -13.46 39.80
CA PRO A 43 -29.77 -13.95 40.54
C PRO A 43 -29.31 -15.33 40.04
N ASP A 44 -30.20 -16.19 39.59
CA ASP A 44 -29.89 -17.53 39.05
C ASP A 44 -29.10 -17.48 37.76
N ALA A 45 -29.12 -16.33 37.03
CA ALA A 45 -28.37 -16.12 35.80
C ALA A 45 -26.94 -15.60 36.02
N TYR A 46 -26.56 -15.20 37.22
CA TYR A 46 -25.25 -14.56 37.46
C TYR A 46 -24.07 -15.48 37.13
N ASP A 47 -24.15 -16.75 37.43
CA ASP A 47 -23.10 -17.70 37.06
C ASP A 47 -23.04 -17.97 35.56
N ILE A 48 -24.18 -17.87 34.87
CA ILE A 48 -24.24 -17.93 33.42
C ILE A 48 -23.52 -16.72 32.85
N PHE A 49 -23.79 -15.51 33.32
CA PHE A 49 -23.13 -14.27 32.86
C PHE A 49 -21.60 -14.32 33.05
N LYS A 50 -21.12 -14.84 34.19
CA LYS A 50 -19.67 -15.05 34.42
C LYS A 50 -19.06 -16.04 33.46
N ARG A 51 -19.78 -17.10 33.09
CA ARG A 51 -19.32 -18.08 32.11
C ARG A 51 -19.21 -17.43 30.71
N PHE A 52 -20.17 -16.62 30.33
CA PHE A 52 -20.09 -15.85 29.07
C PHE A 52 -18.89 -14.92 29.07
N ALA A 53 -18.65 -14.17 30.14
CA ALA A 53 -17.49 -13.28 30.24
C ALA A 53 -16.17 -14.02 30.06
N LYS A 54 -16.06 -15.23 30.69
CA LYS A 54 -14.87 -16.08 30.56
C LYS A 54 -14.66 -16.58 29.13
N VAL A 55 -15.72 -17.02 28.46
CA VAL A 55 -15.63 -17.46 27.03
C VAL A 55 -15.29 -16.29 26.16
N PHE A 56 -15.89 -15.12 26.39
CA PHE A 56 -15.58 -13.91 25.62
C PHE A 56 -14.13 -13.47 25.82
N GLU A 57 -13.61 -13.50 27.05
CA GLU A 57 -12.20 -13.22 27.33
C GLU A 57 -11.26 -14.13 26.53
N GLN A 58 -11.53 -15.44 26.51
CA GLN A 58 -10.73 -16.40 25.75
C GLN A 58 -10.77 -16.12 24.26
N THR A 59 -11.95 -15.86 23.72
CA THR A 59 -12.16 -15.55 22.31
C THR A 59 -11.44 -14.25 21.91
N TYR A 60 -11.58 -13.22 22.74
CA TYR A 60 -10.97 -11.92 22.49
C TYR A 60 -9.44 -11.97 22.62
N THR A 61 -8.92 -12.70 23.59
CA THR A 61 -7.47 -12.96 23.72
C THR A 61 -6.94 -13.62 22.45
N ARG A 62 -7.62 -14.69 21.98
CA ARG A 62 -7.23 -15.38 20.74
C ARG A 62 -7.26 -14.45 19.53
N PHE A 63 -8.25 -13.57 19.44
CA PHE A 63 -8.33 -12.58 18.35
C PHE A 63 -7.13 -11.62 18.39
N LEU A 64 -6.75 -11.12 19.55
CA LEU A 64 -5.57 -10.24 19.70
C LEU A 64 -4.27 -10.96 19.35
N ASP A 65 -4.13 -12.22 19.77
CA ASP A 65 -2.96 -13.03 19.45
C ASP A 65 -2.85 -13.28 17.95
N LEU A 66 -3.98 -13.54 17.27
CA LEU A 66 -4.03 -13.70 15.82
C LEU A 66 -3.62 -12.41 15.08
N GLN A 67 -4.19 -11.27 15.48
CA GLN A 67 -3.80 -9.97 14.90
C GLN A 67 -2.29 -9.70 15.06
N LYS A 68 -1.75 -10.01 16.23
CA LYS A 68 -0.31 -9.86 16.48
C LYS A 68 0.53 -10.77 15.61
N ALA A 69 0.11 -12.03 15.46
CA ALA A 69 0.81 -12.99 14.60
C ALA A 69 0.76 -12.59 13.12
N GLU A 70 -0.37 -12.09 12.63
CA GLU A 70 -0.51 -11.58 11.27
C GLU A 70 0.39 -10.37 11.02
N ALA A 71 0.43 -9.42 11.95
CA ALA A 71 1.32 -8.25 11.86
C ALA A 71 2.80 -8.67 11.86
N GLN A 72 3.20 -9.61 12.71
CA GLN A 72 4.56 -10.14 12.74
C GLN A 72 4.93 -10.90 11.47
N ALA A 73 4.02 -11.70 10.92
CA ALA A 73 4.23 -12.42 9.66
C ALA A 73 4.42 -11.44 8.49
N LYS A 74 3.61 -10.37 8.43
CA LYS A 74 3.75 -9.33 7.41
C LYS A 74 5.10 -8.61 7.51
N GLU A 75 5.53 -8.23 8.71
CA GLU A 75 6.82 -7.58 8.91
C GLU A 75 7.98 -8.51 8.53
N ALA A 76 7.93 -9.78 8.93
CA ALA A 76 8.94 -10.76 8.54
C ALA A 76 9.02 -10.95 7.02
N GLN A 77 7.87 -10.87 6.31
CA GLN A 77 7.84 -10.94 4.85
C GLN A 77 8.51 -9.70 4.21
N ILE A 78 8.27 -8.51 4.75
CA ILE A 78 8.91 -7.25 4.30
C ILE A 78 10.42 -7.36 4.50
N GLU A 79 10.89 -7.72 5.69
CA GLU A 79 12.32 -7.85 5.98
C GLU A 79 13.00 -8.90 5.09
N ALA A 80 12.34 -10.03 4.85
CA ALA A 80 12.86 -11.05 3.94
C ALA A 80 12.98 -10.54 2.49
N SER A 81 12.05 -9.71 2.03
CA SER A 81 12.10 -9.08 0.70
C SER A 81 13.24 -8.06 0.61
N LEU A 82 13.40 -7.21 1.63
CA LEU A 82 14.49 -6.25 1.73
C LEU A 82 15.85 -6.95 1.74
N GLU A 83 15.98 -8.04 2.49
CA GLU A 83 17.26 -8.79 2.56
C GLU A 83 17.62 -9.45 1.23
N ARG A 84 16.64 -9.98 0.48
CA ARG A 84 16.87 -10.51 -0.89
C ARG A 84 17.42 -9.42 -1.82
N ILE A 85 16.80 -8.22 -1.80
CA ILE A 85 17.25 -7.09 -2.62
C ILE A 85 18.66 -6.64 -2.18
N ARG A 86 18.89 -6.52 -0.88
CA ARG A 86 20.21 -6.14 -0.32
C ARG A 86 21.30 -7.14 -0.72
N SER A 87 21.04 -8.43 -0.53
CA SER A 87 21.98 -9.50 -0.88
C SER A 87 22.32 -9.50 -2.37
N ARG A 88 21.31 -9.33 -3.26
CA ARG A 88 21.55 -9.23 -4.70
C ARG A 88 22.34 -7.97 -5.05
N SER A 89 22.01 -6.83 -4.45
CA SER A 89 22.73 -5.58 -4.69
C SER A 89 24.19 -5.64 -4.26
N MET A 90 24.48 -6.29 -3.14
CA MET A 90 25.86 -6.47 -2.66
C MET A 90 26.66 -7.48 -3.49
N ALA A 91 26.01 -8.43 -4.13
CA ALA A 91 26.64 -9.43 -4.99
C ALA A 91 26.95 -8.90 -6.40
N MET A 92 26.44 -7.72 -6.80
CA MET A 92 26.68 -7.15 -8.12
C MET A 92 28.15 -6.81 -8.34
N GLN A 93 28.67 -7.22 -9.49
CA GLN A 93 30.05 -6.95 -9.94
C GLN A 93 30.08 -6.15 -11.24
N LYS A 94 28.98 -6.09 -11.98
CA LYS A 94 28.90 -5.43 -13.29
C LYS A 94 27.67 -4.51 -13.35
N SER A 95 27.80 -3.40 -14.08
CA SER A 95 26.68 -2.46 -14.28
C SER A 95 25.48 -3.08 -15.01
N SER A 96 25.69 -4.14 -15.82
CA SER A 96 24.57 -4.86 -16.46
C SER A 96 23.64 -5.57 -15.48
N GLU A 97 24.14 -5.89 -14.30
CA GLU A 97 23.34 -6.55 -13.23
C GLU A 97 22.34 -5.59 -12.54
N LEU A 98 22.48 -4.28 -12.81
CA LEU A 98 21.51 -3.28 -12.34
C LEU A 98 20.10 -3.52 -12.88
N LEU A 99 19.95 -4.00 -14.11
CA LEU A 99 18.62 -4.34 -14.66
C LEU A 99 17.98 -5.50 -13.92
N GLU A 100 18.74 -6.53 -13.56
CA GLU A 100 18.26 -7.68 -12.77
C GLU A 100 17.83 -7.25 -11.36
N ALA A 101 18.50 -6.27 -10.76
CA ALA A 101 18.10 -5.72 -9.48
C ALA A 101 16.75 -4.96 -9.58
N GLY A 102 16.49 -4.28 -10.70
CA GLY A 102 15.19 -3.65 -10.98
C GLY A 102 14.05 -4.67 -11.13
N GLU A 103 14.30 -5.78 -11.82
CA GLU A 103 13.35 -6.88 -11.94
C GLU A 103 13.06 -7.53 -10.58
N LEU A 104 14.12 -7.79 -9.79
CA LEU A 104 13.95 -8.33 -8.45
C LEU A 104 13.12 -7.41 -7.57
N LEU A 105 13.39 -6.11 -7.59
CA LEU A 105 12.64 -5.11 -6.84
C LEU A 105 11.15 -5.15 -7.19
N TRP A 106 10.80 -5.15 -8.47
CA TRP A 106 9.42 -5.22 -8.93
C TRP A 106 8.74 -6.51 -8.47
N ASN A 107 9.41 -7.65 -8.61
CA ASN A 107 8.91 -8.94 -8.15
C ASN A 107 8.65 -8.96 -6.64
N GLU A 108 9.55 -8.40 -5.83
CA GLU A 108 9.37 -8.36 -4.38
C GLU A 108 8.24 -7.40 -3.96
N ILE A 109 8.10 -6.25 -4.59
CA ILE A 109 6.99 -5.30 -4.37
C ILE A 109 5.65 -5.97 -4.70
N THR A 110 5.57 -6.67 -5.83
CA THR A 110 4.37 -7.42 -6.24
C THR A 110 4.01 -8.53 -5.25
N LYS A 111 5.00 -9.29 -4.75
CA LYS A 111 4.79 -10.32 -3.71
C LYS A 111 4.28 -9.73 -2.39
N LEU A 112 4.62 -8.50 -2.07
CA LEU A 112 4.09 -7.78 -0.90
C LEU A 112 2.65 -7.28 -1.09
N GLY A 113 2.03 -7.55 -2.25
CA GLY A 113 0.66 -7.17 -2.57
C GLY A 113 0.51 -5.71 -3.01
N ILE A 114 1.61 -5.05 -3.39
CA ILE A 114 1.57 -3.70 -3.97
C ILE A 114 1.39 -3.85 -5.47
N ASP A 115 0.18 -3.56 -5.94
CA ASP A 115 -0.15 -3.58 -7.37
C ASP A 115 0.41 -2.32 -8.03
N SER A 116 1.39 -2.49 -8.92
CA SER A 116 2.02 -1.39 -9.66
C SER A 116 2.11 -1.73 -11.15
N PHE A 117 1.85 -0.74 -12.01
CA PHE A 117 2.01 -0.88 -13.46
C PHE A 117 3.45 -1.25 -13.82
N THR A 118 4.41 -0.59 -13.20
CA THR A 118 5.83 -0.92 -13.20
C THR A 118 6.48 -0.29 -11.98
N SER A 119 7.55 -0.88 -11.51
CA SER A 119 8.38 -0.29 -10.45
C SER A 119 9.84 -0.66 -10.65
N GLY A 120 10.70 0.16 -10.13
CA GLY A 120 12.13 -0.01 -10.27
C GLY A 120 12.87 1.19 -9.72
N TYR A 121 14.11 1.38 -10.12
CA TYR A 121 14.86 2.56 -9.72
C TYR A 121 15.36 3.33 -10.94
N VAL A 122 15.57 4.60 -10.72
CA VAL A 122 16.02 5.56 -11.72
C VAL A 122 17.31 6.19 -11.22
N LEU A 123 18.37 6.08 -11.99
CA LEU A 123 19.63 6.78 -11.73
C LEU A 123 19.66 8.08 -12.52
N MET A 124 19.94 9.18 -11.85
CA MET A 124 19.93 10.51 -12.44
C MET A 124 21.28 10.90 -12.98
N ASP A 125 21.34 11.24 -14.27
CA ASP A 125 22.43 12.02 -14.84
C ASP A 125 22.14 13.50 -14.59
N ASP A 126 22.86 14.11 -13.63
CA ASP A 126 22.63 15.51 -13.27
C ASP A 126 23.08 16.49 -14.36
N LYS A 127 24.05 16.15 -15.21
CA LYS A 127 24.53 17.00 -16.30
C LYS A 127 23.47 17.10 -17.39
N GLU A 128 23.00 15.99 -17.89
CA GLU A 128 22.02 15.91 -18.95
C GLU A 128 20.59 16.03 -18.47
N ASN A 129 20.33 15.87 -17.13
CA ASN A 129 19.01 15.78 -16.51
C ASN A 129 18.15 14.66 -17.12
N ILE A 130 18.81 13.52 -17.37
CA ILE A 130 18.20 12.29 -17.84
C ILE A 130 18.10 11.32 -16.66
N GLY A 131 16.93 10.74 -16.48
CA GLY A 131 16.73 9.62 -15.56
C GLY A 131 16.88 8.30 -16.31
N TRP A 132 17.87 7.51 -15.96
CA TRP A 132 18.07 6.17 -16.50
C TRP A 132 17.25 5.17 -15.68
N ASN A 133 16.19 4.65 -16.28
CA ASN A 133 15.22 3.78 -15.66
C ASN A 133 15.64 2.32 -15.79
N TYR A 134 15.71 1.65 -14.67
CA TYR A 134 15.97 0.21 -14.53
C TYR A 134 14.68 -0.47 -14.04
N THR A 135 13.75 -0.60 -14.97
CA THR A 135 12.40 -1.14 -14.74
C THR A 135 12.15 -2.31 -15.68
N PRO A 136 11.38 -3.33 -15.27
CA PRO A 136 10.97 -4.38 -16.18
C PRO A 136 9.95 -3.86 -17.19
N ASN A 137 9.76 -4.64 -18.24
CA ASN A 137 8.68 -4.44 -19.20
C ASN A 137 7.33 -4.64 -18.51
N PRO A 138 6.44 -3.64 -18.46
CA PRO A 138 5.19 -3.72 -17.72
C PRO A 138 4.21 -4.79 -18.21
N SER A 139 4.33 -5.21 -19.49
CA SER A 139 3.46 -6.24 -20.07
C SER A 139 3.92 -7.66 -19.75
N THR A 140 5.22 -7.87 -19.59
CA THR A 140 5.79 -9.22 -19.45
C THR A 140 6.47 -9.46 -18.10
N GLY A 141 6.73 -8.41 -17.35
CA GLY A 141 7.51 -8.46 -16.11
C GLY A 141 8.98 -8.82 -16.28
N LYS A 142 9.44 -9.00 -17.51
CA LYS A 142 10.82 -9.39 -17.80
C LYS A 142 11.72 -8.18 -17.91
N ILE A 143 12.99 -8.39 -17.59
CA ILE A 143 14.05 -7.40 -17.73
C ILE A 143 14.13 -6.89 -19.17
N LEU A 144 14.39 -5.61 -19.32
CA LEU A 144 14.73 -4.99 -20.61
C LEU A 144 16.21 -5.20 -20.92
N GLU A 145 16.57 -5.20 -22.21
CA GLU A 145 17.96 -5.37 -22.62
C GLU A 145 18.84 -4.16 -22.22
N GLN A 146 18.24 -2.99 -22.12
CA GLN A 146 18.92 -1.74 -21.82
C GLN A 146 18.08 -0.86 -20.89
N ALA A 147 18.76 0.00 -20.12
CA ALA A 147 18.09 1.04 -19.37
C ALA A 147 17.45 2.08 -20.30
N ILE A 148 16.31 2.61 -19.89
CA ILE A 148 15.57 3.62 -20.62
C ILE A 148 15.92 5.00 -20.08
N GLY A 149 16.45 5.88 -20.94
CA GLY A 149 16.72 7.27 -20.58
C GLY A 149 15.53 8.18 -20.80
N ILE A 150 15.03 8.85 -19.76
CA ILE A 150 13.90 9.79 -19.86
C ILE A 150 14.37 11.21 -19.52
N PRO A 151 14.20 12.18 -20.43
CA PRO A 151 14.54 13.58 -20.17
C PRO A 151 13.62 14.22 -19.12
N HIS A 152 14.19 14.76 -18.04
CA HIS A 152 13.41 15.29 -16.91
C HIS A 152 13.07 16.79 -16.97
N LYS A 153 13.60 17.53 -17.95
CA LYS A 153 13.30 18.96 -18.09
C LYS A 153 12.09 19.29 -18.98
N GLN A 154 11.60 18.36 -19.77
CA GLN A 154 10.70 18.67 -20.86
C GLN A 154 9.22 18.75 -20.47
N THR A 155 8.77 17.94 -19.53
CA THR A 155 7.35 17.91 -19.13
C THR A 155 7.14 18.33 -17.67
N PRO A 156 5.95 18.85 -17.31
CA PRO A 156 5.67 19.24 -15.94
C PRO A 156 5.85 18.11 -14.92
N PRO A 157 5.37 16.85 -15.17
CA PRO A 157 5.60 15.73 -14.26
C PRO A 157 7.08 15.48 -14.01
N MET A 158 7.87 15.39 -15.08
CA MET A 158 9.31 15.12 -14.98
C MET A 158 10.07 16.24 -14.30
N ARG A 159 9.71 17.52 -14.57
CA ARG A 159 10.31 18.66 -13.85
C ARG A 159 10.00 18.64 -12.36
N LYS A 160 8.80 18.21 -11.96
CA LYS A 160 8.44 18.08 -10.55
C LYS A 160 9.30 17.02 -9.87
N ILE A 161 9.46 15.86 -10.49
CA ILE A 161 10.33 14.78 -9.97
C ILE A 161 11.79 15.24 -9.87
N LEU A 162 12.30 15.87 -10.94
CA LEU A 162 13.67 16.40 -10.96
C LEU A 162 13.92 17.42 -9.84
N ALA A 163 12.97 18.34 -9.62
CA ALA A 163 13.07 19.35 -8.58
C ALA A 163 13.06 18.74 -7.19
N SER A 164 12.20 17.74 -6.96
CA SER A 164 12.14 17.00 -5.71
C SER A 164 13.43 16.21 -5.45
N TRP A 165 13.95 15.51 -6.47
CA TRP A 165 15.23 14.81 -6.34
C TRP A 165 16.38 15.76 -6.01
N LYS A 166 16.50 16.91 -6.69
CA LYS A 166 17.56 17.91 -6.40
C LYS A 166 17.50 18.46 -4.98
N LYS A 167 16.31 18.57 -4.42
CA LYS A 167 16.09 18.97 -3.02
C LYS A 167 16.23 17.82 -2.03
N GLN A 168 16.37 16.56 -2.52
CA GLN A 168 16.39 15.36 -1.69
C GLN A 168 15.15 15.26 -0.79
N GLU A 169 13.98 15.67 -1.31
CA GLU A 169 12.70 15.44 -0.62
C GLU A 169 12.45 13.93 -0.53
N PRO A 170 12.05 13.37 0.62
CA PRO A 170 11.97 11.93 0.81
C PRO A 170 10.96 11.24 -0.12
N LEU A 171 9.91 11.96 -0.55
CA LEU A 171 8.86 11.47 -1.42
C LEU A 171 8.35 12.59 -2.31
N CYS A 172 8.16 12.28 -3.60
CA CYS A 172 7.40 13.10 -4.53
C CYS A 172 6.27 12.26 -5.13
N VAL A 173 5.06 12.78 -5.09
CA VAL A 173 3.88 12.16 -5.71
C VAL A 173 3.41 13.02 -6.87
N VAL A 174 3.24 12.38 -8.04
CA VAL A 174 2.72 13.01 -9.25
C VAL A 174 1.48 12.26 -9.69
N GLU A 175 0.34 12.92 -9.65
CA GLU A 175 -0.93 12.39 -10.11
C GLU A 175 -1.22 12.89 -11.53
N LEU A 176 -1.57 11.99 -12.43
CA LEU A 176 -1.85 12.28 -13.82
C LEU A 176 -3.29 11.85 -14.15
N THR A 177 -4.10 12.81 -14.53
CA THR A 177 -5.41 12.54 -15.14
C THR A 177 -5.24 11.80 -16.47
N ARG A 178 -6.29 11.17 -17.01
CA ARG A 178 -6.25 10.44 -18.28
C ARG A 178 -5.57 11.24 -19.40
N LYS A 179 -5.92 12.51 -19.58
CA LYS A 179 -5.32 13.36 -20.61
C LYS A 179 -3.81 13.56 -20.39
N GLN A 180 -3.42 13.78 -19.14
CA GLN A 180 -2.01 13.94 -18.77
C GLN A 180 -1.24 12.63 -18.90
N THR A 181 -1.86 11.49 -18.55
CA THR A 181 -1.30 10.14 -18.75
C THR A 181 -0.98 9.89 -20.20
N ILE A 182 -1.94 10.11 -21.11
CA ILE A 182 -1.71 9.96 -22.57
C ILE A 182 -0.56 10.84 -23.03
N SER A 183 -0.56 12.12 -22.64
CA SER A 183 0.51 13.06 -23.01
C SER A 183 1.87 12.63 -22.46
N HIS A 184 1.91 12.16 -21.23
CA HIS A 184 3.12 11.67 -20.58
C HIS A 184 3.67 10.40 -21.26
N GLN A 185 2.81 9.42 -21.52
CA GLN A 185 3.22 8.17 -22.18
C GLN A 185 3.67 8.40 -23.63
N THR A 186 2.99 9.29 -24.36
CA THR A 186 3.43 9.70 -25.71
C THR A 186 4.81 10.34 -25.64
N PHE A 187 5.04 11.26 -24.71
CA PHE A 187 6.35 11.87 -24.51
C PHE A 187 7.43 10.85 -24.18
N VAL A 188 7.15 9.91 -23.26
CA VAL A 188 8.10 8.86 -22.87
C VAL A 188 8.46 7.98 -24.05
N ALA A 189 7.48 7.59 -24.88
CA ALA A 189 7.71 6.76 -26.05
C ALA A 189 8.49 7.49 -27.16
N GLU A 190 8.23 8.79 -27.39
CA GLU A 190 8.84 9.56 -28.47
C GLU A 190 10.22 10.14 -28.11
N LYS A 191 10.45 10.46 -26.84
CA LYS A 191 11.67 11.16 -26.38
C LYS A 191 12.53 10.29 -25.47
N GLY A 192 12.05 9.12 -25.09
CA GLY A 192 12.83 8.16 -24.32
C GLY A 192 13.97 7.56 -25.16
N ILE A 193 15.14 7.48 -24.56
CA ILE A 193 16.33 6.84 -25.15
C ILE A 193 16.19 5.34 -24.90
N ASN A 194 16.41 4.52 -25.91
CA ASN A 194 16.25 3.05 -25.86
C ASN A 194 14.83 2.61 -25.47
N PHE A 195 13.81 3.43 -25.74
CA PHE A 195 12.44 3.08 -25.38
C PHE A 195 11.87 2.04 -26.37
N PRO A 196 11.38 0.87 -25.88
CA PRO A 196 11.07 -0.27 -26.76
C PRO A 196 9.65 -0.23 -27.36
N PHE A 197 8.78 0.69 -26.93
CA PHE A 197 7.39 0.75 -27.39
C PHE A 197 7.11 2.01 -28.20
N SER A 198 6.23 1.91 -29.20
CA SER A 198 5.62 3.08 -29.81
C SER A 198 4.64 3.77 -28.85
N ALA A 199 4.33 5.04 -29.11
CA ALA A 199 3.36 5.80 -28.32
C ALA A 199 1.98 5.10 -28.27
N LYS A 200 1.54 4.51 -29.39
CA LYS A 200 0.27 3.79 -29.47
C LYS A 200 0.26 2.53 -28.58
N GLU A 201 1.33 1.76 -28.60
CA GLU A 201 1.47 0.55 -27.77
C GLU A 201 1.50 0.92 -26.30
N LEU A 202 2.35 1.87 -25.91
CA LEU A 202 2.48 2.27 -24.51
C LEU A 202 1.17 2.84 -23.96
N VAL A 203 0.51 3.73 -24.68
CA VAL A 203 -0.80 4.27 -24.25
C VAL A 203 -1.86 3.16 -24.19
N GLY A 204 -1.80 2.16 -25.09
CA GLY A 204 -2.74 1.04 -25.12
C GLY A 204 -2.66 0.11 -23.94
N ILE A 205 -1.47 -0.08 -23.34
CA ILE A 205 -1.26 -0.94 -22.17
C ILE A 205 -1.29 -0.17 -20.84
N SER A 206 -1.21 1.16 -20.88
CA SER A 206 -1.14 1.99 -19.69
C SER A 206 -2.50 2.12 -18.99
N PRO A 207 -2.53 2.26 -17.67
CA PRO A 207 -3.72 2.65 -16.92
C PRO A 207 -4.27 3.99 -17.44
N GLN A 208 -5.56 4.24 -17.18
CA GLN A 208 -6.19 5.50 -17.59
C GLN A 208 -5.64 6.71 -16.83
N GLU A 209 -5.34 6.51 -15.56
CA GLU A 209 -4.74 7.48 -14.66
C GLU A 209 -3.51 6.86 -14.01
N ILE A 210 -2.48 7.65 -13.80
CA ILE A 210 -1.22 7.20 -13.20
C ILE A 210 -0.90 8.06 -12.00
N VAL A 211 -0.49 7.42 -10.93
CA VAL A 211 0.15 8.06 -9.78
C VAL A 211 1.59 7.57 -9.74
N ILE A 212 2.53 8.48 -9.86
CA ILE A 212 3.96 8.16 -9.77
C ILE A 212 4.45 8.55 -8.38
N HIS A 213 4.93 7.56 -7.64
CA HIS A 213 5.63 7.78 -6.39
C HIS A 213 7.13 7.70 -6.66
N SER A 214 7.87 8.75 -6.32
CA SER A 214 9.33 8.74 -6.37
C SER A 214 9.92 8.95 -4.98
N PHE A 215 10.65 7.95 -4.48
CA PHE A 215 11.36 7.97 -3.21
C PHE A 215 12.83 8.29 -3.50
N ASN A 216 13.24 9.52 -3.16
CA ASN A 216 14.53 10.04 -3.57
C ASN A 216 15.69 9.50 -2.71
N PHE A 217 16.82 9.26 -3.37
CA PHE A 217 18.13 9.01 -2.76
C PHE A 217 19.20 9.76 -3.55
N LYS A 218 20.41 9.79 -3.04
CA LYS A 218 21.50 10.65 -3.56
C LYS A 218 21.72 10.51 -5.07
N GLN A 219 21.69 9.28 -5.61
CA GLN A 219 21.99 9.02 -7.02
C GLN A 219 20.74 9.00 -7.92
N GLY A 220 19.54 9.09 -7.35
CA GLY A 220 18.31 8.96 -8.11
C GLY A 220 17.08 8.78 -7.24
N TYR A 221 16.15 7.96 -7.69
CA TYR A 221 14.93 7.66 -6.94
C TYR A 221 14.41 6.26 -7.24
N LEU A 222 13.69 5.69 -6.26
CA LEU A 222 12.86 4.52 -6.45
C LEU A 222 11.51 4.98 -7.01
N MET A 223 11.03 4.33 -8.05
CA MET A 223 9.75 4.63 -8.71
C MET A 223 8.76 3.49 -8.51
N ILE A 224 7.57 3.83 -8.07
CA ILE A 224 6.41 2.93 -7.96
C ILE A 224 5.19 3.60 -8.58
#